data_d1589a18a8691ccb808d947598caa04a
#
_entry.id   d1589a18a8691ccb808d947598caa04a
#
_cell.length_a   1.000
_cell.length_b   1.000
_cell.length_c   1.000
_cell.angle_alpha   90.00
_cell.angle_beta   90.00
_cell.angle_gamma   90.00
#
_symmetry.space_group_name_H-M   'P 1'
#
loop_
_entity.id
_entity.type
_entity.pdbx_description
1 polymer ?
#
loop_
_entity_poly.entity_id
_entity_poly.type
_entity_poly.pdbx_seq_one_letter_code
_entity_poly.pdbx_strand_id
1 'polypeptide(L)' 'VYKKELEKKLNEEYQEVLEASGSERVEELADMLEVIKALGELEHTTLEEIINIANTKSIKRGAFKDKIFLEKVIDNK' A
#
# COMPACT_ATOMS: atom_id res chain seq x y z
N VAL A 1 15.30 0.77 -17.28
CA VAL A 1 14.78 -0.55 -17.62
C VAL A 1 14.18 -1.22 -16.41
N TYR A 2 14.99 -1.35 -15.36
CA TYR A 2 14.50 -1.98 -14.14
C TYR A 2 13.30 -1.24 -13.54
N LYS A 3 13.36 0.09 -13.57
CA LYS A 3 12.25 0.90 -13.04
C LYS A 3 10.96 0.62 -13.80
N LYS A 4 11.05 0.53 -15.12
CA LYS A 4 9.87 0.26 -15.93
C LYS A 4 9.31 -1.14 -15.65
N GLU A 5 10.20 -2.11 -15.40
CA GLU A 5 9.76 -3.45 -15.06
C GLU A 5 8.99 -3.45 -13.73
N LEU A 6 9.49 -2.68 -12.77
CA LEU A 6 8.81 -2.57 -11.48
C LEU A 6 7.47 -1.88 -11.62
N GLU A 7 7.40 -0.83 -12.44
CA GLU A 7 6.14 -0.13 -12.66
C GLU A 7 5.12 -1.04 -13.31
N LYS A 8 5.57 -1.84 -14.26
CA LYS A 8 4.70 -2.81 -14.90
C LYS A 8 4.22 -3.85 -13.90
N LYS A 9 5.13 -4.32 -13.05
CA LYS A 9 4.78 -5.29 -12.03
C LYS A 9 3.77 -4.73 -11.05
N LEU A 10 3.93 -3.46 -10.69
CA LEU A 10 2.99 -2.81 -9.80
C LEU A 10 1.58 -2.83 -10.38
N ASN A 11 1.48 -2.55 -11.68
CA ASN A 11 0.18 -2.59 -12.33
C ASN A 11 -0.41 -4.00 -12.34
N GLU A 12 0.44 -5.01 -12.53
CA GLU A 12 -0.02 -6.39 -12.51
C GLU A 12 -0.57 -6.77 -11.15
N GLU A 13 0.15 -6.39 -10.08
CA GLU A 13 -0.30 -6.70 -8.73
C GLU A 13 -1.60 -5.95 -8.40
N TYR A 14 -1.71 -4.72 -8.90
CA TYR A 14 -2.93 -3.96 -8.71
C TYR A 14 -4.14 -4.70 -9.29
N GLN A 15 -3.99 -5.23 -10.50
CA GLN A 15 -5.07 -5.97 -11.12
C GLN A 15 -5.42 -7.22 -10.32
N GLU A 16 -4.40 -7.90 -9.80
CA GLU A 16 -4.64 -9.11 -9.03
C GLU A 16 -5.34 -8.79 -7.71
N VAL A 17 -5.00 -7.66 -7.10
CA VAL A 17 -5.69 -7.23 -5.88
C VAL A 17 -7.17 -7.01 -6.16
N LEU A 18 -7.49 -6.40 -7.31
CA LEU A 18 -8.88 -6.14 -7.65
C LEU A 18 -9.67 -7.42 -7.88
N GLU A 19 -9.01 -8.46 -8.39
CA GLU A 19 -9.68 -9.70 -8.73
C GLU A 19 -9.76 -10.67 -7.55
N ALA A 20 -8.98 -10.46 -6.52
CA ALA A 20 -8.94 -11.36 -5.38
C ALA A 20 -9.86 -10.88 -4.28
N SER A 21 -10.15 -11.76 -3.32
CA SER A 21 -10.95 -11.39 -2.17
C SER A 21 -10.49 -12.22 -0.97
N GLY A 22 -10.85 -11.75 0.23
CA GLY A 22 -10.53 -12.46 1.44
C GLY A 22 -9.03 -12.59 1.65
N SER A 23 -8.59 -13.76 2.09
CA SER A 23 -7.19 -13.98 2.37
C SER A 23 -6.33 -13.90 1.12
N GLU A 24 -6.91 -14.22 -0.04
CA GLU A 24 -6.16 -14.10 -1.29
C GLU A 24 -5.82 -12.65 -1.58
N ARG A 25 -6.76 -11.74 -1.31
CA ARG A 25 -6.49 -10.32 -1.52
C ARG A 25 -5.38 -9.85 -0.60
N VAL A 26 -5.34 -10.34 0.64
CA VAL A 26 -4.28 -9.96 1.56
C VAL A 26 -2.92 -10.39 1.01
N GLU A 27 -2.86 -11.58 0.44
CA GLU A 27 -1.60 -12.05 -0.15
C GLU A 27 -1.20 -11.20 -1.34
N GLU A 28 -2.17 -10.81 -2.17
CA GLU A 28 -1.86 -9.96 -3.32
C GLU A 28 -1.42 -8.58 -2.86
N LEU A 29 -1.98 -8.09 -1.77
CA LEU A 29 -1.53 -6.82 -1.21
C LEU A 29 -0.10 -6.92 -0.71
N ALA A 30 0.28 -8.06 -0.15
CA ALA A 30 1.65 -8.27 0.28
C ALA A 30 2.60 -8.28 -0.91
N ASP A 31 2.19 -8.91 -2.01
CA ASP A 31 3.01 -8.90 -3.22
C ASP A 31 3.17 -7.50 -3.76
N MET A 32 2.09 -6.74 -3.75
CA MET A 32 2.12 -5.35 -4.20
C MET A 32 3.06 -4.53 -3.32
N LEU A 33 3.05 -4.81 -2.02
CA LEU A 33 3.91 -4.11 -1.08
C LEU A 33 5.39 -4.37 -1.39
N GLU A 34 5.73 -5.59 -1.82
CA GLU A 34 7.11 -5.90 -2.20
C GLU A 34 7.53 -5.04 -3.39
N VAL A 35 6.65 -4.84 -4.34
CA VAL A 35 6.97 -3.98 -5.48
C VAL A 35 7.13 -2.53 -5.03
N ILE A 36 6.26 -2.08 -4.14
CA ILE A 36 6.37 -0.73 -3.59
C ILE A 36 7.72 -0.55 -2.89
N LYS A 37 8.13 -1.56 -2.12
CA LYS A 37 9.41 -1.52 -1.44
C LYS A 37 10.56 -1.36 -2.43
N ALA A 38 10.53 -2.14 -3.51
CA ALA A 38 11.58 -2.06 -4.52
C ALA A 38 11.61 -0.70 -5.20
N LEU A 39 10.43 -0.16 -5.51
CA LEU A 39 10.35 1.17 -6.10
C LEU A 39 10.90 2.23 -5.17
N GLY A 40 10.61 2.08 -3.87
CA GLY A 40 11.14 3.01 -2.88
C GLY A 40 12.66 2.98 -2.84
N GLU A 41 13.24 1.80 -2.96
CA GLU A 41 14.70 1.68 -2.96
C GLU A 41 15.33 2.41 -4.13
N LEU A 42 14.65 2.46 -5.27
CA LEU A 42 15.13 3.24 -6.41
C LEU A 42 15.16 4.72 -6.10
N GLU A 43 14.31 5.18 -5.18
CA GLU A 43 14.27 6.57 -4.78
C GLU A 43 15.07 6.79 -3.49
N HIS A 44 15.89 5.82 -3.12
CA HIS A 44 16.76 5.91 -1.95
C HIS A 44 16.01 6.01 -0.64
N THR A 45 14.88 5.32 -0.55
CA THR A 45 14.12 5.28 0.68
C THR A 45 13.82 3.82 1.04
N THR A 46 13.21 3.63 2.19
CA THR A 46 12.86 2.30 2.68
C THR A 46 11.36 2.20 2.85
N LEU A 47 10.89 0.95 2.96
CA LEU A 47 9.47 0.73 3.20
C LEU A 47 9.03 1.36 4.51
N GLU A 48 9.89 1.28 5.54
CA GLU A 48 9.56 1.89 6.83
C GLU A 48 9.34 3.39 6.70
N GLU A 49 10.19 4.05 5.93
CA GLU A 49 10.04 5.49 5.72
C GLU A 49 8.75 5.80 4.97
N ILE A 50 8.45 5.00 3.98
CA ILE A 50 7.20 5.18 3.21
C ILE A 50 6.00 5.05 4.15
N ILE A 51 6.01 4.05 5.02
CA ILE A 51 4.94 3.83 5.97
C ILE A 51 4.83 5.02 6.92
N ASN A 52 5.95 5.52 7.40
CA ASN A 52 5.94 6.67 8.30
C ASN A 52 5.35 7.91 7.63
N ILE A 53 5.72 8.13 6.37
CA ILE A 53 5.18 9.25 5.61
C ILE A 53 3.68 9.09 5.44
N ALA A 54 3.23 7.88 5.11
CA ALA A 54 1.81 7.62 4.94
C ALA A 54 1.04 7.86 6.23
N ASN A 55 1.59 7.43 7.36
CA ASN A 55 0.95 7.64 8.64
C ASN A 55 0.86 9.12 8.98
N THR A 56 1.94 9.86 8.72
CA THR A 56 1.95 11.30 8.98
C THR A 56 0.90 12.02 8.14
N LYS A 57 0.82 11.67 6.86
CA LYS A 57 -0.18 12.27 5.98
C LYS A 57 -1.59 11.93 6.45
N SER A 58 -1.79 10.70 6.88
CA SER A 58 -3.10 10.26 7.35
C SER A 58 -3.53 11.07 8.57
N ILE A 59 -2.61 11.29 9.50
CA ILE A 59 -2.92 12.07 10.69
C ILE A 59 -3.25 13.51 10.31
N LYS A 60 -2.45 14.12 9.44
CA LYS A 60 -2.66 15.50 9.04
C LYS A 60 -4.00 15.69 8.35
N ARG A 61 -4.38 14.73 7.52
CA ARG A 61 -5.63 14.82 6.76
C ARG A 61 -6.84 14.41 7.56
N GLY A 62 -6.63 13.77 8.71
CA GLY A 62 -7.73 13.17 9.45
C GLY A 62 -8.41 12.11 8.64
N ALA A 63 -7.72 11.60 7.60
CA ALA A 63 -8.32 10.68 6.66
C ALA A 63 -8.66 9.36 7.31
N PHE A 64 -9.72 8.76 6.87
CA PHE A 64 -10.15 7.40 7.17
C PHE A 64 -10.62 7.17 8.59
N LYS A 65 -10.31 7.99 9.51
CA LYS A 65 -10.77 7.73 10.86
C LYS A 65 -12.19 8.21 11.08
N ASP A 66 -12.62 9.06 10.24
CA ASP A 66 -13.99 9.47 10.29
C ASP A 66 -14.85 8.61 9.45
N LYS A 67 -14.48 7.95 9.18
CA LYS A 67 -15.04 7.19 8.47
C LYS A 67 -14.87 6.09 8.23
N ILE A 68 -14.60 6.65 8.61
CA ILE A 68 -14.10 6.03 8.44
C ILE A 68 -13.77 5.23 8.37
N PHE A 69 -13.88 5.13 8.30
CA PHE A 69 -13.40 4.30 8.12
C PHE A 69 -13.06 3.71 8.71
N LEU A 70 -13.34 3.97 9.37
CA LEU A 70 -13.03 3.50 9.87
C LEU A 70 -13.12 3.04 10.62
N GLU A 71 -13.43 3.42 11.06
CA GLU A 71 -13.57 3.16 11.52
C GLU A 71 -13.60 2.56 11.92
N LYS A 72 -13.85 2.75 12.23
CA LYS A 72 -13.87 2.22 12.37
C LYS A 72 -13.58 1.44 12.45
N VAL A 73 -13.51 1.75 12.78
CA VAL A 73 -13.25 1.05 12.52
C VAL A 73 -12.85 0.49 13.04
N ILE A 74 -12.82 0.84 13.57
CA ILE A 74 -12.58 0.40 13.73
C ILE A 74 -12.28 0.08 14.43
N ASP A 75 -12.34 0.38 14.91
CA ASP A 75 -12.25 0.10 15.19
C ASP A 75 -12.01 -0.31 15.70
N ASN A 76 -12.05 0.01 15.92
CA ASN A 76 -12.11 -0.32 16.05
C ASN A 76 -11.89 -0.67 16.36
N LYS A 77 -11.73 -0.25 16.39
CA LYS A 77 -11.86 -0.31 16.29
C LYS A 77 -11.89 -0.66 16.34
#